data_f81a69e97b1d6d717f76509cae1d247f
#
_entry.id   f81a69e97b1d6d717f76509cae1d247f
#
_cell.length_a   1.000
_cell.length_b   1.000
_cell.length_c   1.000
_cell.angle_alpha   90.00
_cell.angle_beta   90.00
_cell.angle_gamma   90.00
#
_symmetry.space_group_name_H-M   'P 1'
#
loop_
_entity.id
_entity.type
_entity.pdbx_description
1 polymer ?
#
loop_
_entity_poly.entity_id
_entity_poly.type
_entity_poly.pdbx_seq_one_letter_code
_entity_poly.pdbx_strand_id
1 'polypeptide(L)'
;KPEGKEATWLFTHVTDLIHYANRSWYRYDLIGPENLQYSIYKVGSFYSEHIDTLYKNQHCRKLSFTVQLSNPDEYEGGEVEVYNGEKPIVLGKEIGSMYFFPSYMVHEVKPVTRGTRKALVGWVHGPQWK
;
A
#
# COMPACT_ATOMS: atom_id res chain seq x y z
N LYS A 1 -6.89 -14.85 -6.03
CA LYS A 1 -5.76 -15.70 -6.45
C LYS A 1 -5.21 -15.20 -7.79
N PRO A 2 -3.88 -15.30 -8.01
CA PRO A 2 -3.34 -14.91 -9.31
C PRO A 2 -3.81 -15.87 -10.41
N GLU A 3 -4.16 -15.30 -11.55
CA GLU A 3 -4.56 -16.04 -12.73
C GLU A 3 -3.55 -15.77 -13.85
N GLY A 4 -3.07 -16.84 -14.52
CA GLY A 4 -2.08 -16.75 -15.56
C GLY A 4 -0.64 -16.58 -15.08
N LYS A 5 0.32 -16.75 -15.99
CA LYS A 5 1.76 -16.74 -15.65
C LYS A 5 2.25 -15.36 -15.20
N GLU A 6 1.77 -14.28 -15.81
CA GLU A 6 2.16 -12.92 -15.50
C GLU A 6 1.66 -12.50 -14.12
N ALA A 7 0.40 -12.84 -13.80
CA ALA A 7 -0.17 -12.55 -12.49
C ALA A 7 0.53 -13.35 -11.39
N THR A 8 0.91 -14.59 -11.65
CA THR A 8 1.66 -15.42 -10.71
C THR A 8 3.04 -14.83 -10.45
N TRP A 9 3.73 -14.36 -11.49
CA TRP A 9 5.04 -13.70 -11.32
C TRP A 9 4.92 -12.46 -10.43
N LEU A 10 3.96 -11.61 -10.71
CA LEU A 10 3.75 -10.39 -9.94
C LEU A 10 3.47 -10.71 -8.46
N PHE A 11 2.55 -11.64 -8.22
CA PHE A 11 2.19 -12.04 -6.87
C PHE A 11 3.39 -12.62 -6.11
N THR A 12 4.19 -13.47 -6.76
CA THR A 12 5.38 -14.05 -6.18
C THR A 12 6.40 -12.96 -5.84
N HIS A 13 6.63 -12.04 -6.76
CA HIS A 13 7.58 -10.95 -6.56
C HIS A 13 7.17 -10.05 -5.39
N VAL A 14 5.90 -9.68 -5.33
CA VAL A 14 5.36 -8.87 -4.23
C VAL A 14 5.48 -9.63 -2.90
N THR A 15 5.19 -10.92 -2.89
CA THR A 15 5.30 -11.75 -1.68
C THR A 15 6.76 -11.81 -1.19
N ASP A 16 7.71 -11.95 -2.09
CA ASP A 16 9.14 -11.94 -1.74
C ASP A 16 9.56 -10.61 -1.12
N LEU A 17 9.08 -9.49 -1.66
CA LEU A 17 9.35 -8.16 -1.11
C LEU A 17 8.72 -7.98 0.27
N ILE A 18 7.53 -8.49 0.49
CA ILE A 18 6.86 -8.48 1.79
C ILE A 18 7.70 -9.24 2.82
N HIS A 19 8.16 -10.44 2.47
CA HIS A 19 9.01 -11.24 3.37
C HIS A 19 10.33 -10.53 3.67
N TYR A 20 10.92 -9.91 2.66
CA TYR A 20 12.16 -9.15 2.84
C TYR A 20 11.95 -7.99 3.81
N ALA A 21 10.91 -7.17 3.59
CA ALA A 21 10.62 -6.02 4.44
C ALA A 21 10.29 -6.46 5.87
N ASN A 22 9.51 -7.52 6.02
CA ASN A 22 9.12 -8.01 7.34
C ASN A 22 10.32 -8.55 8.10
N ARG A 23 11.14 -9.36 7.45
CA ARG A 23 12.34 -9.94 8.08
C ARG A 23 13.35 -8.86 8.46
N SER A 24 13.47 -7.81 7.65
CA SER A 24 14.49 -6.77 7.84
C SER A 24 14.08 -5.71 8.86
N TRP A 25 12.79 -5.33 8.89
CA TRP A 25 12.37 -4.16 9.69
C TRP A 25 11.20 -4.41 10.62
N TYR A 26 10.11 -5.00 10.13
CA TYR A 26 8.86 -5.08 10.91
C TYR A 26 8.83 -6.24 11.89
N ARG A 27 9.22 -7.42 11.44
CA ARG A 27 9.22 -8.65 12.25
C ARG A 27 7.86 -8.94 12.87
N TYR A 28 6.82 -8.65 12.12
CA TYR A 28 5.46 -8.94 12.52
C TYR A 28 5.15 -10.42 12.32
N ASP A 29 4.25 -10.92 13.13
CA ASP A 29 3.68 -12.24 12.93
C ASP A 29 2.61 -12.13 11.83
N LEU A 30 2.94 -12.60 10.64
CA LEU A 30 2.10 -12.47 9.45
C LEU A 30 1.65 -13.85 8.97
N ILE A 31 0.40 -13.90 8.49
CA ILE A 31 -0.17 -15.12 7.88
C ILE A 31 -0.03 -15.07 6.37
N GLY A 32 -0.39 -13.95 5.76
CA GLY A 32 -0.25 -13.81 4.31
C GLY A 32 -0.95 -12.58 3.77
N PRO A 33 -0.66 -12.25 2.49
CA PRO A 33 -1.26 -11.10 1.83
C PRO A 33 -2.70 -11.36 1.38
N GLU A 34 -3.47 -10.29 1.35
CA GLU A 34 -4.75 -10.25 0.65
C GLU A 34 -4.49 -10.20 -0.87
N ASN A 35 -5.57 -10.28 -1.65
CA ASN A 35 -5.49 -10.02 -3.08
C ASN A 35 -5.02 -8.59 -3.31
N LEU A 36 -4.17 -8.41 -4.32
CA LEU A 36 -3.67 -7.10 -4.70
C LEU A 36 -4.81 -6.27 -5.30
N GLN A 37 -4.82 -4.97 -4.97
CA GLN A 37 -5.81 -4.02 -5.47
C GLN A 37 -5.15 -3.05 -6.44
N TYR A 38 -5.65 -3.01 -7.66
CA TYR A 38 -5.25 -2.00 -8.64
C TYR A 38 -6.15 -0.79 -8.49
N SER A 39 -5.56 0.35 -8.13
CA SER A 39 -6.29 1.58 -7.85
C SER A 39 -6.01 2.64 -8.92
N ILE A 40 -7.06 3.27 -9.40
CA ILE A 40 -7.00 4.34 -10.39
C ILE A 40 -7.60 5.60 -9.78
N TYR A 41 -6.80 6.66 -9.70
CA TYR A 41 -7.21 7.97 -9.20
C TYR A 41 -7.24 8.95 -10.36
N LYS A 42 -8.44 9.39 -10.72
CA LYS A 42 -8.67 10.43 -11.73
C LYS A 42 -8.73 11.80 -11.08
N VAL A 43 -8.79 12.86 -11.87
CA VAL A 43 -8.93 14.22 -11.36
C VAL A 43 -10.09 14.29 -10.36
N GLY A 44 -9.83 14.80 -9.17
CA GLY A 44 -10.78 14.88 -8.07
C GLY A 44 -10.81 13.64 -7.17
N SER A 45 -10.24 12.52 -7.59
CA SER A 45 -10.17 11.33 -6.74
C SER A 45 -9.19 11.53 -5.59
N PHE A 46 -9.57 11.05 -4.42
CA PHE A 46 -8.75 11.11 -3.21
C PHE A 46 -9.17 10.00 -2.27
N TYR A 47 -8.38 9.80 -1.23
CA TYR A 47 -8.75 8.94 -0.11
C TYR A 47 -8.44 9.69 1.18
N SER A 48 -9.48 10.03 1.93
CA SER A 48 -9.32 10.83 3.16
C SER A 48 -8.53 10.06 4.23
N GLU A 49 -8.08 10.78 5.24
CA GLU A 49 -7.33 10.22 6.36
C GLU A 49 -8.02 9.00 6.97
N HIS A 50 -7.31 7.90 7.07
CA HIS A 50 -7.82 6.64 7.60
C HIS A 50 -6.69 5.74 8.08
N ILE A 51 -7.05 4.69 8.79
CA ILE A 51 -6.17 3.56 9.08
C ILE A 51 -6.69 2.32 8.34
N ASP A 52 -5.78 1.40 8.07
CA ASP A 52 -6.14 0.17 7.35
C ASP A 52 -6.46 -1.00 8.27
N THR A 53 -6.21 -0.87 9.56
CA THR A 53 -6.46 -1.94 10.52
C THR A 53 -7.92 -2.38 10.45
N LEU A 54 -8.12 -3.63 10.08
CA LEU A 54 -9.44 -4.24 9.94
C LEU A 54 -9.40 -5.59 10.64
N TYR A 55 -10.29 -5.77 11.58
CA TYR A 55 -10.39 -7.01 12.36
C TYR A 55 -11.44 -7.93 11.76
N LYS A 56 -11.04 -9.16 11.46
CA LYS A 56 -11.95 -10.19 10.96
C LYS A 56 -11.48 -11.54 11.44
N ASN A 57 -12.36 -12.29 12.11
CA ASN A 57 -12.08 -13.66 12.57
C ASN A 57 -10.74 -13.79 13.32
N GLN A 58 -10.51 -12.93 14.30
CA GLN A 58 -9.28 -12.89 15.12
C GLN A 58 -8.00 -12.53 14.35
N HIS A 59 -8.14 -12.11 13.11
CA HIS A 59 -7.03 -11.62 12.31
C HIS A 59 -7.20 -10.13 12.02
N CYS A 60 -6.11 -9.46 11.72
CA CYS A 60 -6.15 -8.07 11.30
C CYS A 60 -5.08 -7.78 10.26
N ARG A 61 -5.28 -6.72 9.51
CA ARG A 61 -4.25 -6.17 8.65
C ARG A 61 -3.16 -5.58 9.53
N LYS A 62 -1.91 -5.96 9.29
CA LYS A 62 -0.75 -5.49 10.06
C LYS A 62 0.20 -4.66 9.24
N LEU A 63 0.37 -4.98 7.97
CA LEU A 63 1.29 -4.31 7.08
C LEU A 63 0.56 -3.90 5.82
N SER A 64 0.67 -2.62 5.49
CA SER A 64 0.14 -2.04 4.26
C SER A 64 1.29 -1.74 3.31
N PHE A 65 1.01 -1.81 2.02
CA PHE A 65 1.99 -1.40 1.02
C PHE A 65 1.31 -0.79 -0.20
N THR A 66 2.06 0.07 -0.88
CA THR A 66 1.64 0.69 -2.14
C THR A 66 2.80 0.70 -3.12
N VAL A 67 2.50 0.44 -4.39
CA VAL A 67 3.48 0.51 -5.47
C VAL A 67 3.03 1.58 -6.45
N GLN A 68 3.91 2.52 -6.77
CA GLN A 68 3.63 3.58 -7.74
C GLN A 68 3.72 3.01 -9.16
N LEU A 69 2.62 3.10 -9.90
CA LEU A 69 2.53 2.55 -11.26
C LEU A 69 2.46 3.61 -12.35
N SER A 70 2.34 4.89 -11.97
CA SER A 70 2.34 6.00 -12.92
C SER A 70 3.67 6.72 -12.92
N ASN A 71 4.06 7.20 -14.09
CA ASN A 71 5.18 8.14 -14.17
C ASN A 71 4.76 9.46 -13.50
N PRO A 72 5.61 10.07 -12.64
CA PRO A 72 5.27 11.33 -11.97
C PRO A 72 4.86 12.46 -12.91
N ASP A 73 5.33 12.44 -14.15
CA ASP A 73 5.01 13.46 -15.16
C ASP A 73 3.58 13.33 -15.69
N GLU A 74 2.93 12.19 -15.46
CA GLU A 74 1.58 11.92 -15.97
C GLU A 74 0.47 12.52 -15.12
N TYR A 75 0.77 12.99 -13.90
CA TYR A 75 -0.26 13.50 -13.00
C TYR A 75 0.30 14.54 -12.03
N GLU A 76 -0.60 15.34 -11.46
CA GLU A 76 -0.32 16.27 -10.38
C GLU A 76 -1.30 16.02 -9.23
N GLY A 77 -0.86 16.36 -8.01
CA GLY A 77 -1.61 15.98 -6.82
C GLY A 77 -1.41 14.50 -6.51
N GLY A 78 -2.35 13.91 -5.81
CA GLY A 78 -2.32 12.48 -5.52
C GLY A 78 -1.19 12.04 -4.60
N GLU A 79 -0.62 12.94 -3.82
CA GLU A 79 0.42 12.61 -2.84
C GLU A 79 -0.13 11.64 -1.81
N VAL A 80 0.67 10.62 -1.49
CA VAL A 80 0.36 9.71 -0.39
C VAL A 80 1.11 10.21 0.83
N GLU A 81 0.38 10.53 1.88
CA GLU A 81 0.93 11.03 3.14
C GLU A 81 0.65 10.06 4.26
N VAL A 82 1.71 9.71 5.01
CA VAL A 82 1.63 8.81 6.16
C VAL A 82 2.00 9.61 7.41
N TYR A 83 1.17 9.53 8.43
CA TYR A 83 1.35 10.31 9.65
C TYR A 83 2.02 9.47 10.73
N ASN A 84 3.24 9.87 11.08
CA ASN A 84 4.02 9.27 12.16
C ASN A 84 4.48 10.39 13.13
N GLY A 85 3.54 11.19 13.59
CA GLY A 85 3.78 12.35 14.42
C GLY A 85 3.04 13.57 13.91
N GLU A 86 3.55 14.77 14.22
CA GLU A 86 2.88 16.02 13.86
C GLU A 86 2.90 16.32 12.35
N LYS A 87 3.98 15.93 11.68
CA LYS A 87 4.14 16.19 10.24
C LYS A 87 3.99 14.92 9.44
N PRO A 88 3.24 14.96 8.33
CA PRO A 88 3.13 13.80 7.48
C PRO A 88 4.43 13.53 6.73
N ILE A 89 4.67 12.26 6.48
CA ILE A 89 5.73 11.81 5.58
C ILE A 89 5.09 11.65 4.20
N VAL A 90 5.59 12.42 3.21
CA VAL A 90 5.11 12.33 1.84
C VAL A 90 5.91 11.25 1.13
N LEU A 91 5.22 10.23 0.63
CA LEU A 91 5.87 9.15 -0.12
C LEU A 91 6.32 9.66 -1.49
N GLY A 92 7.43 9.09 -2.00
CA GLY A 92 7.93 9.42 -3.31
C GLY A 92 7.00 8.98 -4.43
N LYS A 93 7.14 9.60 -5.60
CA LYS A 93 6.29 9.34 -6.78
C LYS A 93 7.01 8.53 -7.86
N GLU A 94 8.24 8.12 -7.66
CA GLU A 94 8.99 7.38 -8.67
C GLU A 94 8.26 6.10 -9.06
N ILE A 95 8.10 5.87 -10.36
CA ILE A 95 7.43 4.67 -10.88
C ILE A 95 8.18 3.41 -10.44
N GLY A 96 7.43 2.41 -10.00
CA GLY A 96 7.98 1.16 -9.50
C GLY A 96 8.39 1.19 -8.03
N SER A 97 8.37 2.35 -7.37
CA SER A 97 8.68 2.44 -5.95
C SER A 97 7.61 1.75 -5.12
N MET A 98 8.04 0.97 -4.16
CA MET A 98 7.17 0.27 -3.23
C MET A 98 7.41 0.77 -1.81
N TYR A 99 6.34 1.14 -1.13
CA TYR A 99 6.39 1.65 0.23
C TYR A 99 5.59 0.76 1.17
N PHE A 100 6.17 0.48 2.31
CA PHE A 100 5.52 -0.27 3.39
C PHE A 100 5.27 0.63 4.58
N PHE A 101 4.15 0.43 5.24
CA PHE A 101 3.87 1.08 6.52
C PHE A 101 2.94 0.21 7.36
N PRO A 102 3.01 0.34 8.70
CA PRO A 102 2.08 -0.38 9.56
C PRO A 102 0.64 0.01 9.26
N SER A 103 -0.25 -0.98 9.21
CA SER A 103 -1.66 -0.72 8.86
C SER A 103 -2.39 0.18 9.85
N TYR A 104 -1.87 0.32 11.06
CA TYR A 104 -2.45 1.21 12.09
C TYR A 104 -2.06 2.68 11.90
N MET A 105 -1.13 3.02 11.02
CA MET A 105 -0.77 4.41 10.77
C MET A 105 -1.84 5.13 9.97
N VAL A 106 -2.17 6.35 10.40
CA VAL A 106 -3.05 7.22 9.64
C VAL A 106 -2.37 7.63 8.35
N HIS A 107 -3.07 7.54 7.26
CA HIS A 107 -2.56 7.94 5.94
C HIS A 107 -3.69 8.42 5.06
N GLU A 108 -3.33 9.13 4.00
CA GLU A 108 -4.28 9.67 3.03
C GLU A 108 -3.66 9.75 1.65
N VAL A 109 -4.53 9.84 0.65
CA VAL A 109 -4.15 10.19 -0.73
C VAL A 109 -4.79 11.52 -1.05
N LYS A 110 -3.98 12.54 -1.31
CA LYS A 110 -4.45 13.89 -1.67
C LYS A 110 -5.16 13.85 -3.04
N PRO A 111 -6.08 14.79 -3.29
CA PRO A 111 -6.76 14.82 -4.57
C PRO A 111 -5.80 14.96 -5.75
N VAL A 112 -6.08 14.20 -6.81
CA VAL A 112 -5.40 14.36 -8.08
C VAL A 112 -5.96 15.61 -8.76
N THR A 113 -5.09 16.50 -9.19
CA THR A 113 -5.48 17.79 -9.80
C THR A 113 -5.29 17.80 -11.32
N ARG A 114 -4.43 16.90 -11.84
CA ARG A 114 -4.20 16.73 -13.28
C ARG A 114 -3.83 15.28 -13.55
N GLY A 115 -4.29 14.75 -14.67
CA GLY A 115 -3.93 13.41 -15.13
C GLY A 115 -4.55 12.28 -14.32
N THR A 116 -3.91 11.13 -14.34
CA THR A 116 -4.39 9.92 -13.70
C THR A 116 -3.24 9.25 -12.94
N ARG A 117 -3.47 8.96 -11.65
CA ARG A 117 -2.53 8.20 -10.84
C ARG A 117 -3.00 6.77 -10.72
N LYS A 118 -2.07 5.84 -10.98
CA LYS A 118 -2.30 4.40 -10.84
C LYS A 118 -1.39 3.84 -9.77
N ALA A 119 -1.91 2.94 -8.95
CA ALA A 119 -1.15 2.31 -7.88
C ALA A 119 -1.61 0.88 -7.66
N LEU A 120 -0.69 0.05 -7.19
CA LEU A 120 -0.99 -1.27 -6.69
C LEU A 120 -0.94 -1.20 -5.17
N VAL A 121 -2.01 -1.62 -4.51
CA VAL A 121 -2.11 -1.56 -3.05
C VAL A 121 -2.38 -2.94 -2.51
N GLY A 122 -1.87 -3.19 -1.32
CA GLY A 122 -2.14 -4.46 -0.68
C GLY A 122 -1.94 -4.42 0.81
N TRP A 123 -2.42 -5.47 1.45
CA TRP A 123 -2.38 -5.62 2.90
C TRP A 123 -1.98 -7.05 3.24
N VAL A 124 -1.27 -7.16 4.35
CA VAL A 124 -0.84 -8.45 4.88
C VAL A 124 -1.46 -8.61 6.26
N HIS A 125 -2.14 -9.74 6.45
CA HIS A 125 -2.77 -10.04 7.73
C HIS A 125 -1.87 -10.87 8.63
N GLY A 126 -2.18 -10.80 9.90
CA GLY A 126 -1.67 -11.70 10.91
C GLY A 126 -2.65 -11.83 12.05
N PRO A 127 -2.30 -12.59 13.11
CA PRO A 127 -3.10 -12.62 14.32
C PRO A 127 -3.19 -11.23 14.95
N GLN A 128 -4.20 -11.03 15.76
CA GLN A 128 -4.35 -9.75 16.47
C GLN A 128 -3.12 -9.43 17.30
N TRP A 129 -2.86 -8.15 17.46
CA TRP A 129 -1.77 -7.67 18.30
C TRP A 129 -2.00 -8.12 19.76
N LYS A 130 -0.93 -8.50 20.40
CA LYS A 130 -0.96 -8.90 21.82
C LYS A 130 -0.45 -7.78 22.72
#